data_671a4bbe3d663e20a18958d44dd159db
#
_entry.id   671a4bbe3d663e20a18958d44dd159db
#
_cell.length_a   1.000
_cell.length_b   1.000
_cell.length_c   1.000
_cell.angle_alpha   90.00
_cell.angle_beta   90.00
_cell.angle_gamma   90.00
#
_symmetry.space_group_name_H-M   'P 1'
#
loop_
_entity.id
_entity.type
_entity.pdbx_description
1 polymer ?
#
loop_
_entity_poly.entity_id
_entity_poly.type
_entity_poly.pdbx_seq_one_letter_code
_entity_poly.pdbx_strand_id
1 'polypeptide(L)'
;MDLLKRSGFDFEKHKTKGIPHQLFAEYLTTSGMCINPNIHWITFHGGVDFGYMLKTLLAHELPNEESGFFDDMNIYFCNYYDIKEIKRDIDYLTGGLSKIAKELDVERIGTMH
;
A
#
# COMPACT_ATOMS: atom_id res chain seq x y z
N MET A 1 9.63 10.23 14.22
CA MET A 1 10.72 9.22 14.27
C MET A 1 10.65 8.27 15.47
N ASP A 2 10.19 8.72 16.63
CA ASP A 2 10.13 7.87 17.84
C ASP A 2 9.12 6.73 17.76
N LEU A 3 7.99 6.93 17.07
CA LEU A 3 6.97 5.89 16.89
C LEU A 3 7.52 4.68 16.13
N LEU A 4 8.20 4.91 15.01
CA LEU A 4 8.76 3.84 14.19
C LEU A 4 9.84 3.05 14.94
N LYS A 5 10.70 3.72 15.72
CA LYS A 5 11.69 3.05 16.58
C LYS A 5 11.03 2.17 17.66
N ARG A 6 9.96 2.67 18.29
CA ARG A 6 9.18 1.90 19.28
C ARG A 6 8.47 0.71 18.67
N SER A 7 8.12 0.79 17.37
CA SER A 7 7.53 -0.30 16.59
C SER A 7 8.58 -1.29 16.04
N GLY A 8 9.83 -1.20 16.49
CA GLY A 8 10.89 -2.14 16.11
C GLY A 8 11.63 -1.78 14.81
N PHE A 9 11.43 -0.57 14.28
CA PHE A 9 12.19 -0.09 13.11
C PHE A 9 13.64 0.23 13.49
N ASP A 10 14.58 -0.48 12.89
CA ASP A 10 16.01 -0.24 13.00
C ASP A 10 16.51 0.48 11.73
N PHE A 11 16.62 1.80 11.81
CA PHE A 11 17.01 2.63 10.66
C PHE A 11 18.46 2.36 10.21
N GLU A 12 19.38 2.02 11.11
CA GLU A 12 20.77 1.71 10.75
C GLU A 12 20.85 0.37 10.02
N LYS A 13 20.07 -0.61 10.47
CA LYS A 13 19.95 -1.88 9.76
C LYS A 13 19.31 -1.70 8.39
N HIS A 14 18.26 -0.88 8.26
CA HIS A 14 17.64 -0.58 6.97
C HIS A 14 18.61 0.13 6.03
N LYS A 15 19.40 1.07 6.54
CA LYS A 15 20.40 1.80 5.75
C LYS A 15 21.51 0.90 5.22
N THR A 16 21.93 -0.10 6.00
CA THR A 16 23.10 -0.95 5.68
C THR A 16 22.72 -2.29 5.03
N LYS A 17 21.51 -2.79 5.30
CA LYS A 17 21.03 -4.11 4.85
C LYS A 17 19.65 -4.05 4.17
N GLY A 18 19.09 -2.86 3.98
CA GLY A 18 17.85 -2.67 3.24
C GLY A 18 18.04 -2.97 1.76
N ILE A 19 16.96 -3.35 1.11
CA ILE A 19 16.96 -3.57 -0.34
C ILE A 19 16.96 -2.21 -1.05
N PRO A 20 17.90 -1.94 -1.97
CA PRO A 20 17.84 -0.75 -2.80
C PRO A 20 16.50 -0.67 -3.56
N HIS A 21 15.93 0.53 -3.67
CA HIS A 21 14.61 0.70 -4.28
C HIS A 21 14.55 0.25 -5.75
N GLN A 22 15.63 0.43 -6.51
CA GLN A 22 15.71 -0.07 -7.90
C GLN A 22 15.63 -1.60 -7.96
N LEU A 23 16.37 -2.28 -7.07
CA LEU A 23 16.35 -3.74 -7.00
C LEU A 23 14.97 -4.25 -6.52
N PHE A 24 14.35 -3.55 -5.59
CA PHE A 24 12.99 -3.86 -5.16
C PHE A 24 12.00 -3.72 -6.32
N ALA A 25 12.09 -2.63 -7.11
CA ALA A 25 11.24 -2.41 -8.28
C ALA A 25 11.42 -3.51 -9.34
N GLU A 26 12.67 -3.91 -9.61
CA GLU A 26 12.99 -5.01 -10.52
C GLU A 26 12.35 -6.33 -10.06
N TYR A 27 12.52 -6.69 -8.80
CA TYR A 27 11.95 -7.92 -8.25
C TYR A 27 10.41 -7.86 -8.24
N LEU A 28 9.82 -6.74 -7.85
CA LEU A 28 8.37 -6.61 -7.82
C LEU A 28 7.77 -6.71 -9.22
N THR A 29 8.40 -6.09 -10.21
CA THR A 29 7.95 -6.14 -11.62
C THR A 29 8.10 -7.55 -12.21
N THR A 30 9.22 -8.23 -11.92
CA THR A 30 9.50 -9.57 -12.47
C THR A 30 8.80 -10.70 -11.70
N SER A 31 8.29 -10.42 -10.50
CA SER A 31 7.59 -11.43 -9.67
C SER A 31 6.25 -11.89 -10.22
N GLY A 32 5.67 -11.15 -11.18
CA GLY A 32 4.30 -11.37 -11.66
C GLY A 32 3.23 -10.80 -10.73
N MET A 33 3.59 -10.01 -9.74
CA MET A 33 2.64 -9.32 -8.85
C MET A 33 2.10 -8.04 -9.47
N CYS A 34 2.93 -7.29 -10.23
CA CYS A 34 2.50 -6.15 -11.00
C CYS A 34 2.09 -6.55 -12.42
N ILE A 35 1.28 -5.72 -13.09
CA ILE A 35 0.82 -5.93 -14.48
C ILE A 35 0.15 -7.30 -14.65
N ASN A 36 -0.54 -7.75 -13.61
CA ASN A 36 -1.16 -9.08 -13.58
C ASN A 36 -2.65 -8.96 -13.21
N PRO A 37 -3.56 -9.20 -14.14
CA PRO A 37 -5.00 -9.07 -13.89
C PRO A 37 -5.58 -10.11 -12.92
N ASN A 38 -4.81 -11.13 -12.55
CA ASN A 38 -5.24 -12.12 -11.55
C ASN A 38 -4.88 -11.73 -10.12
N ILE A 39 -4.10 -10.66 -9.93
CA ILE A 39 -3.74 -10.14 -8.61
C ILE A 39 -4.70 -9.03 -8.21
N HIS A 40 -5.21 -9.13 -6.99
CA HIS A 40 -6.07 -8.12 -6.38
C HIS A 40 -5.34 -7.46 -5.19
N TRP A 41 -5.12 -6.17 -5.29
CA TRP A 41 -4.50 -5.37 -4.24
C TRP A 41 -5.59 -4.81 -3.33
N ILE A 42 -5.49 -5.05 -2.05
CA ILE A 42 -6.47 -4.58 -1.06
C ILE A 42 -5.75 -3.70 -0.05
N THR A 43 -6.23 -2.49 0.14
CA THR A 43 -5.66 -1.51 1.05
C THR A 43 -6.71 -0.92 1.99
N PHE A 44 -6.23 -0.22 3.00
CA PHE A 44 -7.04 0.65 3.83
C PHE A 44 -6.41 2.04 3.88
N HIS A 45 -6.96 2.99 3.11
CA HIS A 45 -6.40 4.32 2.93
C HIS A 45 -5.02 4.31 2.25
N GLY A 46 -4.88 3.48 1.22
CA GLY A 46 -3.60 3.15 0.58
C GLY A 46 -3.13 4.11 -0.50
N GLY A 47 -3.77 5.26 -0.71
CA GLY A 47 -3.38 6.19 -1.78
C GLY A 47 -1.91 6.64 -1.69
N VAL A 48 -1.43 6.94 -0.47
CA VAL A 48 -0.01 7.30 -0.24
C VAL A 48 0.91 6.11 -0.45
N ASP A 49 0.51 4.91 0.00
CA ASP A 49 1.29 3.69 -0.14
C ASP A 49 1.46 3.34 -1.62
N PHE A 50 0.39 3.39 -2.40
CA PHE A 50 0.45 3.23 -3.85
C PHE A 50 1.28 4.31 -4.53
N GLY A 51 1.20 5.56 -4.08
CA GLY A 51 2.04 6.64 -4.59
C GLY A 51 3.53 6.34 -4.45
N TYR A 52 3.98 5.88 -3.28
CA TYR A 52 5.36 5.47 -3.06
C TYR A 52 5.76 4.22 -3.86
N MET A 53 4.87 3.22 -3.93
CA MET A 53 5.09 2.03 -4.75
C MET A 53 5.26 2.40 -6.22
N LEU A 54 4.33 3.19 -6.76
CA LEU A 54 4.33 3.60 -8.14
C LEU A 54 5.58 4.44 -8.48
N LYS A 55 5.93 5.41 -7.63
CA LYS A 55 7.17 6.19 -7.78
C LYS A 55 8.42 5.29 -7.84
N THR A 56 8.44 4.24 -7.03
CA THR A 56 9.54 3.27 -7.01
C THR A 56 9.59 2.46 -8.30
N LEU A 57 8.43 1.99 -8.79
CA LEU A 57 8.32 1.19 -10.01
C LEU A 57 8.65 1.98 -11.28
N LEU A 58 8.19 3.23 -11.36
CA LEU A 58 8.42 4.11 -12.51
C LEU A 58 9.87 4.61 -12.60
N ALA A 59 10.59 4.65 -11.48
CA ALA A 59 11.94 5.22 -11.37
C ALA A 59 12.07 6.70 -11.82
N HIS A 60 10.94 7.41 -11.91
CA HIS A 60 10.86 8.83 -12.23
C HIS A 60 9.78 9.51 -11.38
N GLU A 61 9.60 10.82 -11.54
CA GLU A 61 8.56 11.54 -10.81
C GLU A 61 7.17 11.07 -11.24
N LEU A 62 6.25 11.07 -10.28
CA LEU A 62 4.85 10.77 -10.53
C LEU A 62 4.24 11.83 -11.47
N PRO A 63 3.22 11.47 -12.27
CA PRO A 63 2.47 12.44 -13.05
C PRO A 63 1.94 13.59 -12.21
N ASN A 64 1.98 14.81 -12.75
CA ASN A 64 1.42 15.98 -12.07
C ASN A 64 -0.12 15.99 -12.09
N GLU A 65 -0.70 15.33 -13.08
CA GLU A 65 -2.14 15.21 -13.24
C GLU A 65 -2.66 13.94 -12.56
N GLU A 66 -3.76 14.08 -11.84
CA GLU A 66 -4.41 12.95 -11.15
C GLU A 66 -4.80 11.83 -12.13
N SER A 67 -5.27 12.19 -13.33
CA SER A 67 -5.60 11.22 -14.38
C SER A 67 -4.40 10.36 -14.76
N GLY A 68 -3.23 10.95 -14.98
CA GLY A 68 -2.01 10.23 -15.29
C GLY A 68 -1.58 9.28 -14.17
N PHE A 69 -1.76 9.68 -12.92
CA PHE A 69 -1.51 8.81 -11.78
C PHE A 69 -2.42 7.56 -11.81
N PHE A 70 -3.71 7.74 -12.07
CA PHE A 70 -4.64 6.61 -12.15
C PHE A 70 -4.43 5.74 -13.40
N ASP A 71 -3.97 6.31 -14.50
CA ASP A 71 -3.58 5.54 -15.69
C ASP A 71 -2.42 4.60 -15.36
N ASP A 72 -1.37 5.10 -14.70
CA ASP A 72 -0.25 4.29 -14.24
C ASP A 72 -0.69 3.24 -13.20
N MET A 73 -1.56 3.63 -12.25
CA MET A 73 -2.14 2.70 -11.28
C MET A 73 -2.85 1.52 -11.97
N ASN A 74 -3.66 1.79 -12.97
CA ASN A 74 -4.40 0.77 -13.73
C ASN A 74 -3.47 -0.18 -14.51
N ILE A 75 -2.30 0.29 -14.92
CA ILE A 75 -1.29 -0.53 -15.60
C ILE A 75 -0.60 -1.45 -14.59
N TYR A 76 -0.03 -0.87 -13.52
CA TYR A 76 0.80 -1.62 -12.59
C TYR A 76 0.00 -2.45 -11.59
N PHE A 77 -1.15 -1.97 -11.16
CA PHE A 77 -2.03 -2.58 -10.16
C PHE A 77 -3.42 -2.81 -10.76
N CYS A 78 -3.53 -3.71 -11.74
CA CYS A 78 -4.73 -3.93 -12.57
C CYS A 78 -6.05 -4.00 -11.79
N ASN A 79 -6.04 -4.55 -10.59
CA ASN A 79 -7.20 -4.60 -9.69
C ASN A 79 -6.76 -4.12 -8.31
N TYR A 80 -7.24 -2.96 -7.90
CA TYR A 80 -6.99 -2.44 -6.55
C TYR A 80 -8.27 -1.94 -5.91
N TYR A 81 -8.35 -2.15 -4.61
CA TYR A 81 -9.52 -1.83 -3.80
C TYR A 81 -9.08 -1.16 -2.51
N ASP A 82 -9.72 -0.06 -2.15
CA ASP A 82 -9.48 0.60 -0.87
C ASP A 82 -10.72 0.44 0.02
N ILE A 83 -10.56 -0.29 1.11
CA ILE A 83 -11.64 -0.56 2.06
C ILE A 83 -12.19 0.75 2.64
N LYS A 84 -11.34 1.78 2.82
CA LYS A 84 -11.81 3.07 3.32
C LYS A 84 -12.74 3.78 2.32
N GLU A 85 -12.53 3.61 1.03
CA GLU A 85 -13.41 4.13 0.00
C GLU A 85 -14.69 3.30 -0.11
N ILE A 86 -14.57 1.97 -0.16
CA ILE A 86 -15.72 1.06 -0.25
C ILE A 86 -16.68 1.27 0.92
N LYS A 87 -16.17 1.42 2.14
CA LYS A 87 -16.99 1.63 3.33
C LYS A 87 -17.68 2.98 3.40
N ARG A 88 -17.29 3.97 2.58
CA ARG A 88 -17.85 5.34 2.62
C ARG A 88 -19.36 5.34 2.44
N ASP A 89 -19.88 4.43 1.65
CA ASP A 89 -21.29 4.29 1.34
C ASP A 89 -22.02 3.29 2.27
N ILE A 90 -21.36 2.87 3.38
CA ILE A 90 -21.91 1.91 4.34
C ILE A 90 -21.98 2.58 5.71
N ASP A 91 -23.16 3.03 6.11
CA ASP A 91 -23.42 3.88 7.27
C ASP A 91 -22.90 3.33 8.60
N TYR A 92 -22.94 2.01 8.81
CA TYR A 92 -22.51 1.39 10.05
C TYR A 92 -21.00 1.15 10.12
N LEU A 93 -20.29 1.15 8.98
CA LEU A 93 -18.84 0.95 8.92
C LEU A 93 -18.08 2.28 9.08
N THR A 94 -17.97 2.76 10.31
CA THR A 94 -17.31 4.04 10.63
C THR A 94 -15.98 3.85 11.35
N GLY A 95 -15.08 4.82 11.22
CA GLY A 95 -13.80 4.85 11.96
C GLY A 95 -12.63 4.18 11.23
N GLY A 96 -11.61 3.79 11.98
CA GLY A 96 -10.38 3.20 11.46
C GLY A 96 -10.46 1.68 11.29
N LEU A 97 -9.42 1.09 10.71
CA LEU A 97 -9.35 -0.34 10.35
C LEU A 97 -9.73 -1.27 11.51
N SER A 98 -9.24 -1.01 12.72
CA SER A 98 -9.53 -1.86 13.90
C SER A 98 -11.00 -1.83 14.31
N LYS A 99 -11.67 -0.68 14.14
CA LYS A 99 -13.10 -0.57 14.44
C LYS A 99 -13.92 -1.33 13.39
N ILE A 100 -13.57 -1.17 12.12
CA ILE A 100 -14.25 -1.86 11.02
C ILE A 100 -14.07 -3.37 11.13
N ALA A 101 -12.87 -3.86 11.42
CA ALA A 101 -12.62 -5.27 11.65
C ALA A 101 -13.54 -5.83 12.75
N LYS A 102 -13.70 -5.08 13.85
CA LYS A 102 -14.61 -5.46 14.95
C LYS A 102 -16.07 -5.48 14.52
N GLU A 103 -16.53 -4.50 13.75
CA GLU A 103 -17.91 -4.43 13.25
C GLU A 103 -18.24 -5.58 12.26
N LEU A 104 -17.21 -6.07 11.56
CA LEU A 104 -17.32 -7.19 10.62
C LEU A 104 -16.99 -8.55 11.27
N ASP A 105 -16.83 -8.60 12.59
CA ASP A 105 -16.47 -9.80 13.35
C ASP A 105 -15.18 -10.48 12.84
N VAL A 106 -14.23 -9.67 12.37
CA VAL A 106 -12.91 -10.11 11.94
C VAL A 106 -11.90 -9.91 13.07
N GLU A 107 -11.38 -11.03 13.57
CA GLU A 107 -10.35 -10.99 14.62
C GLU A 107 -9.01 -10.54 14.04
N ARG A 108 -8.40 -9.55 14.70
CA ARG A 108 -7.06 -9.08 14.34
C ARG A 108 -6.01 -9.92 15.04
N ILE A 109 -5.14 -10.57 14.27
CA ILE A 109 -3.99 -11.33 14.81
C ILE A 109 -2.78 -10.40 14.92
N GLY A 110 -2.13 -10.39 16.09
CA GLY A 110 -0.93 -9.59 16.37
C GLY A 110 -1.15 -8.43 17.34
N THR A 111 -0.06 -7.73 17.67
CA THR A 111 -0.10 -6.55 18.56
C THR A 111 -0.64 -5.34 17.81
N MET A 112 -1.51 -4.59 18.48
CA MET A 112 -1.92 -3.26 17.99
C MET A 112 -0.76 -2.28 18.10
N HIS A 113 -0.45 -1.62 17.01
CA HIS A 113 0.46 -0.48 16.95
C HIS A 113 -0.33 0.82 16.98
#